data_a58e9cc301cc2de90daa99991f9821dd
#
_entry.id   a58e9cc301cc2de90daa99991f9821dd
#
_cell.length_a   1.000
_cell.length_b   1.000
_cell.length_c   1.000
_cell.angle_alpha   90.00
_cell.angle_beta   90.00
_cell.angle_gamma   90.00
#
_symmetry.space_group_name_H-M   'P 1'
#
loop_
_entity.id
_entity.type
_entity.pdbx_description
1 polymer ?
#
loop_
_entity_poly.entity_id
_entity_poly.type
_entity_poly.pdbx_seq_one_letter_code
_entity_poly.pdbx_strand_id
1 'polypeptide(L)'
;MRQAEEGIARLSEHVDTLIVIPNDRLREAIAGAPLQDAFRAADDVLRMGVKGISDIITKPGLVNVDFADVRSVMTEAGTALLGLGIGSGRSRATEAAQAAINSPLLEAARIDGAKGCVINISGGKDMTLEDMTTASEVIYDVVDPEANIIVGAVVDERLEGEIHVTVIATGFEGGGSYRPERSLSSFARGTEAMPVPENTGAMIPPFLLNRQQGG
;
A
#
# COMPACT_ATOMS: atom_id res chain seq x y z
N MET A 1 -7.37 -21.32 -5.74
CA MET A 1 -8.41 -20.28 -5.78
C MET A 1 -9.55 -20.59 -4.81
N ARG A 2 -10.43 -21.58 -5.00
CA ARG A 2 -11.57 -21.86 -4.09
C ARG A 2 -11.23 -21.91 -2.60
N GLN A 3 -10.12 -22.53 -2.19
CA GLN A 3 -9.71 -22.62 -0.78
C GLN A 3 -9.33 -21.24 -0.20
N ALA A 4 -8.70 -20.38 -1.01
CA ALA A 4 -8.36 -19.03 -0.58
C ALA A 4 -9.63 -18.16 -0.44
N GLU A 5 -10.56 -18.27 -1.37
CA GLU A 5 -11.86 -17.58 -1.34
C GLU A 5 -12.69 -17.98 -0.11
N GLU A 6 -12.75 -19.28 0.18
CA GLU A 6 -13.41 -19.79 1.39
C GLU A 6 -12.71 -19.29 2.68
N GLY A 7 -11.39 -19.22 2.68
CA GLY A 7 -10.61 -18.69 3.79
C GLY A 7 -10.88 -17.21 4.02
N ILE A 8 -10.86 -16.40 2.96
CA ILE A 8 -11.19 -14.97 2.99
C ILE A 8 -12.62 -14.76 3.50
N ALA A 9 -13.60 -15.49 2.97
CA ALA A 9 -15.00 -15.37 3.38
C ALA A 9 -15.19 -15.70 4.88
N ARG A 10 -14.55 -16.75 5.38
CA ARG A 10 -14.61 -17.10 6.81
C ARG A 10 -13.90 -16.06 7.70
N LEU A 11 -12.78 -15.52 7.24
CA LEU A 11 -12.04 -14.51 8.00
C LEU A 11 -12.82 -13.21 8.08
N SER A 12 -13.45 -12.78 6.98
CA SER A 12 -14.25 -11.55 6.93
C SER A 12 -15.44 -11.53 7.90
N GLU A 13 -15.96 -12.70 8.30
CA GLU A 13 -17.01 -12.81 9.31
C GLU A 13 -16.55 -12.53 10.75
N HIS A 14 -15.23 -12.52 10.97
CA HIS A 14 -14.64 -12.44 12.32
C HIS A 14 -13.75 -11.21 12.54
N VAL A 15 -13.61 -10.36 11.52
CA VAL A 15 -12.77 -9.16 11.59
C VAL A 15 -13.56 -7.93 11.13
N ASP A 16 -13.24 -6.78 11.69
CA ASP A 16 -13.87 -5.50 11.30
C ASP A 16 -13.35 -5.01 9.94
N THR A 17 -12.08 -5.25 9.68
CA THR A 17 -11.41 -4.81 8.46
C THR A 17 -10.51 -5.93 7.94
N LEU A 18 -10.56 -6.20 6.64
CA LEU A 18 -9.74 -7.19 5.97
C LEU A 18 -8.97 -6.57 4.81
N ILE A 19 -7.64 -6.61 4.89
CA ILE A 19 -6.74 -6.22 3.79
C ILE A 19 -6.38 -7.47 3.00
N VAL A 20 -6.74 -7.49 1.71
CA VAL A 20 -6.39 -8.57 0.80
C VAL A 20 -5.35 -8.06 -0.21
N ILE A 21 -4.20 -8.72 -0.29
CA ILE A 21 -3.14 -8.40 -1.24
C ILE A 21 -3.09 -9.49 -2.32
N PRO A 22 -3.56 -9.20 -3.55
CA PRO A 22 -3.55 -10.18 -4.62
C PRO A 22 -2.13 -10.49 -5.09
N ASN A 23 -1.78 -11.78 -5.21
CA ASN A 23 -0.47 -12.20 -5.69
C ASN A 23 -0.14 -11.69 -7.09
N ASP A 24 -1.15 -11.52 -7.95
CA ASP A 24 -0.95 -11.03 -9.31
C ASP A 24 -0.45 -9.58 -9.30
N ARG A 25 -0.92 -8.74 -8.37
CA ARG A 25 -0.45 -7.37 -8.18
C ARG A 25 0.97 -7.32 -7.62
N LEU A 26 1.31 -8.24 -6.73
CA LEU A 26 2.70 -8.38 -6.28
C LEU A 26 3.62 -8.77 -7.45
N ARG A 27 3.19 -9.67 -8.32
CA ARG A 27 3.95 -10.05 -9.51
C ARG A 27 4.19 -8.89 -10.48
N GLU A 28 3.22 -8.00 -10.64
CA GLU A 28 3.37 -6.78 -11.45
C GLU A 28 4.42 -5.85 -10.83
N ALA A 29 4.38 -5.66 -9.50
CA ALA A 29 5.33 -4.81 -8.78
C ALA A 29 6.78 -5.32 -8.84
N ILE A 30 6.99 -6.63 -9.00
CA ILE A 30 8.31 -7.29 -8.97
C ILE A 30 8.61 -8.06 -10.25
N ALA A 31 8.04 -7.63 -11.38
CA ALA A 31 8.24 -8.28 -12.66
C ALA A 31 9.73 -8.45 -12.99
N GLY A 32 10.14 -9.69 -13.28
CA GLY A 32 11.53 -10.04 -13.60
C GLY A 32 12.43 -10.37 -12.41
N ALA A 33 11.96 -10.29 -11.16
CA ALA A 33 12.74 -10.71 -10.00
C ALA A 33 12.78 -12.24 -9.84
N PRO A 34 13.87 -12.79 -9.26
CA PRO A 34 13.95 -14.20 -8.89
C PRO A 34 12.81 -14.60 -7.93
N LEU A 35 12.36 -15.86 -7.99
CA LEU A 35 11.23 -16.36 -7.20
C LEU A 35 11.38 -16.12 -5.68
N GLN A 36 12.59 -16.26 -5.15
CA GLN A 36 12.86 -16.02 -3.73
C GLN A 36 12.67 -14.55 -3.35
N ASP A 37 13.08 -13.63 -4.22
CA ASP A 37 12.92 -12.20 -4.00
C ASP A 37 11.44 -11.78 -4.11
N ALA A 38 10.68 -12.45 -4.98
CA ALA A 38 9.24 -12.28 -5.06
C ALA A 38 8.51 -12.64 -3.76
N PHE A 39 8.87 -13.74 -3.11
CA PHE A 39 8.31 -14.10 -1.81
C PHE A 39 8.73 -13.13 -0.70
N ARG A 40 9.99 -12.73 -0.69
CA ARG A 40 10.48 -11.72 0.29
C ARG A 40 9.76 -10.39 0.13
N ALA A 41 9.52 -9.95 -1.12
CA ALA A 41 8.77 -8.72 -1.38
C ALA A 41 7.32 -8.82 -0.85
N ALA A 42 6.66 -9.96 -1.01
CA ALA A 42 5.34 -10.19 -0.44
C ALA A 42 5.36 -10.09 1.10
N ASP A 43 6.33 -10.73 1.74
CA ASP A 43 6.53 -10.66 3.20
C ASP A 43 6.83 -9.22 3.67
N ASP A 44 7.65 -8.48 2.91
CA ASP A 44 7.99 -7.08 3.23
C ASP A 44 6.78 -6.15 3.11
N VAL A 45 5.91 -6.36 2.12
CA VAL A 45 4.65 -5.60 1.96
C VAL A 45 3.74 -5.82 3.17
N LEU A 46 3.52 -7.08 3.56
CA LEU A 46 2.71 -7.40 4.75
C LEU A 46 3.31 -6.79 6.00
N ARG A 47 4.63 -6.89 6.17
CA ARG A 47 5.34 -6.32 7.30
C ARG A 47 5.24 -4.80 7.35
N MET A 48 5.39 -4.12 6.20
CA MET A 48 5.26 -2.66 6.13
C MET A 48 3.83 -2.20 6.43
N GLY A 49 2.81 -2.91 5.94
CA GLY A 49 1.42 -2.62 6.25
C GLY A 49 1.11 -2.72 7.75
N VAL A 50 1.46 -3.86 8.37
CA VAL A 50 1.27 -4.05 9.82
C VAL A 50 2.09 -3.04 10.63
N LYS A 51 3.34 -2.79 10.23
CA LYS A 51 4.21 -1.82 10.88
C LYS A 51 3.65 -0.40 10.77
N GLY A 52 3.13 0.01 9.61
CA GLY A 52 2.53 1.31 9.41
C GLY A 52 1.38 1.59 10.38
N ILE A 53 0.48 0.63 10.56
CA ILE A 53 -0.63 0.75 11.53
C ILE A 53 -0.12 0.72 12.98
N SER A 54 0.79 -0.18 13.28
CA SER A 54 1.32 -0.32 14.64
C SER A 54 2.13 0.90 15.07
N ASP A 55 2.97 1.41 14.19
CA ASP A 55 3.86 2.53 14.49
C ASP A 55 3.07 3.82 14.78
N ILE A 56 1.99 4.09 14.04
CA ILE A 56 1.15 5.29 14.24
C ILE A 56 0.48 5.33 15.63
N ILE A 57 0.21 4.14 16.19
CA ILE A 57 -0.45 3.99 17.49
C ILE A 57 0.58 3.92 18.64
N THR A 58 1.72 3.24 18.42
CA THR A 58 2.62 2.86 19.50
C THR A 58 3.86 3.72 19.62
N LYS A 59 4.26 4.42 18.54
CA LYS A 59 5.47 5.25 18.55
C LYS A 59 5.12 6.72 18.77
N PRO A 60 5.89 7.43 19.60
CA PRO A 60 5.78 8.87 19.66
C PRO A 60 6.19 9.48 18.31
N GLY A 61 5.31 10.27 17.73
CA GLY A 61 5.51 10.94 16.45
C GLY A 61 5.38 12.45 16.56
N LEU A 62 5.54 13.14 15.43
CA LEU A 62 5.26 14.58 15.32
C LEU A 62 3.75 14.85 15.41
N VAL A 63 2.95 13.97 14.84
CA VAL A 63 1.49 13.95 14.96
C VAL A 63 1.08 12.56 15.45
N ASN A 64 0.60 12.51 16.66
CA ASN A 64 0.11 11.27 17.26
C ASN A 64 -1.36 11.11 16.95
N VAL A 65 -1.70 9.89 16.54
CA VAL A 65 -3.09 9.46 16.38
C VAL A 65 -3.44 8.57 17.56
N ASP A 66 -4.58 8.78 18.17
CA ASP A 66 -5.03 7.89 19.24
C ASP A 66 -5.67 6.60 18.67
N PHE A 67 -5.74 5.58 19.52
CA PHE A 67 -6.31 4.30 19.09
C PHE A 67 -7.81 4.42 18.78
N ALA A 68 -8.52 5.35 19.40
CA ALA A 68 -9.96 5.55 19.18
C ALA A 68 -10.22 6.10 17.76
N ASP A 69 -9.36 7.01 17.28
CA ASP A 69 -9.45 7.54 15.91
C ASP A 69 -9.24 6.45 14.87
N VAL A 70 -8.14 5.70 14.96
CA VAL A 70 -7.87 4.58 14.04
C VAL A 70 -9.01 3.56 14.07
N ARG A 71 -9.51 3.24 15.28
CA ARG A 71 -10.62 2.32 15.45
C ARG A 71 -11.89 2.81 14.75
N SER A 72 -12.19 4.10 14.82
CA SER A 72 -13.40 4.68 14.19
C SER A 72 -13.45 4.50 12.69
N VAL A 73 -12.29 4.51 12.03
CA VAL A 73 -12.15 4.31 10.57
C VAL A 73 -12.10 2.82 10.19
N MET A 74 -11.65 1.97 11.12
CA MET A 74 -11.43 0.55 10.84
C MET A 74 -12.58 -0.36 11.31
N THR A 75 -13.46 0.11 12.21
CA THR A 75 -14.58 -0.71 12.72
C THR A 75 -15.64 -0.88 11.64
N GLU A 76 -16.03 -2.13 11.39
CA GLU A 76 -17.03 -2.53 10.38
C GLU A 76 -16.74 -2.00 8.96
N ALA A 77 -15.46 -1.70 8.66
CA ALA A 77 -15.07 -1.11 7.39
C ALA A 77 -14.99 -2.13 6.24
N GLY A 78 -15.07 -3.41 6.53
CA GLY A 78 -15.07 -4.47 5.52
C GLY A 78 -13.72 -4.62 4.82
N THR A 79 -13.70 -4.53 3.50
CA THR A 79 -12.45 -4.63 2.74
C THR A 79 -11.69 -3.32 2.75
N ALA A 80 -10.40 -3.38 3.06
CA ALA A 80 -9.49 -2.25 3.00
C ALA A 80 -8.37 -2.50 1.97
N LEU A 81 -7.88 -1.41 1.41
CA LEU A 81 -6.77 -1.42 0.47
C LEU A 81 -5.54 -0.77 1.09
N LEU A 82 -4.37 -1.28 0.73
CA LEU A 82 -3.08 -0.83 1.24
C LEU A 82 -2.25 -0.21 0.12
N GLY A 83 -1.87 1.06 0.28
CA GLY A 83 -0.89 1.73 -0.56
C GLY A 83 0.42 1.93 0.18
N LEU A 84 1.53 1.69 -0.50
CA LEU A 84 2.88 1.88 0.05
C LEU A 84 3.70 2.70 -0.94
N GLY A 85 4.35 3.74 -0.45
CA GLY A 85 5.25 4.57 -1.24
C GLY A 85 6.48 4.98 -0.46
N ILE A 86 7.60 5.10 -1.17
CA ILE A 86 8.88 5.56 -0.63
C ILE A 86 9.39 6.66 -1.54
N GLY A 87 9.86 7.74 -0.95
CA GLY A 87 10.50 8.84 -1.66
C GLY A 87 11.80 9.25 -0.99
N SER A 88 12.74 9.77 -1.77
CA SER A 88 14.05 10.21 -1.30
C SER A 88 14.47 11.54 -1.93
N GLY A 89 15.41 12.25 -1.31
CA GLY A 89 15.91 13.50 -1.81
C GLY A 89 14.96 14.70 -1.59
N ARG A 90 14.99 15.69 -2.50
CA ARG A 90 14.27 16.97 -2.32
C ARG A 90 12.75 16.84 -2.49
N SER A 91 12.29 15.93 -3.35
CA SER A 91 10.85 15.72 -3.64
C SER A 91 10.30 14.51 -2.89
N ARG A 92 11.00 14.04 -1.85
CA ARG A 92 10.71 12.78 -1.15
C ARG A 92 9.26 12.65 -0.69
N ALA A 93 8.67 13.74 -0.20
CA ALA A 93 7.30 13.76 0.28
C ALA A 93 6.29 13.52 -0.84
N THR A 94 6.42 14.29 -1.94
CA THR A 94 5.56 14.15 -3.13
C THR A 94 5.75 12.79 -3.79
N GLU A 95 7.00 12.33 -3.95
CA GLU A 95 7.30 11.04 -4.57
C GLU A 95 6.73 9.88 -3.74
N ALA A 96 6.90 9.90 -2.41
CA ALA A 96 6.36 8.90 -1.52
C ALA A 96 4.82 8.85 -1.56
N ALA A 97 4.16 10.01 -1.49
CA ALA A 97 2.70 10.09 -1.55
C ALA A 97 2.16 9.61 -2.90
N GLN A 98 2.74 10.06 -4.01
CA GLN A 98 2.36 9.60 -5.35
C GLN A 98 2.59 8.10 -5.54
N ALA A 99 3.73 7.58 -5.07
CA ALA A 99 4.01 6.15 -5.13
C ALA A 99 3.01 5.34 -4.29
N ALA A 100 2.57 5.86 -3.13
CA ALA A 100 1.56 5.20 -2.31
C ALA A 100 0.19 5.16 -2.99
N ILE A 101 -0.25 6.27 -3.58
CA ILE A 101 -1.54 6.36 -4.30
C ILE A 101 -1.54 5.48 -5.55
N ASN A 102 -0.44 5.47 -6.30
CA ASN A 102 -0.27 4.68 -7.52
C ASN A 102 0.23 3.27 -7.26
N SER A 103 0.27 2.84 -6.01
CA SER A 103 0.72 1.49 -5.64
C SER A 103 -0.16 0.44 -6.32
N PRO A 104 0.42 -0.56 -6.99
CA PRO A 104 -0.35 -1.67 -7.59
C PRO A 104 -1.13 -2.47 -6.54
N LEU A 105 -0.82 -2.29 -5.26
CA LEU A 105 -1.51 -2.91 -4.13
C LEU A 105 -2.84 -2.23 -3.78
N LEU A 106 -3.01 -0.96 -4.19
CA LEU A 106 -4.26 -0.21 -4.10
C LEU A 106 -5.23 -0.59 -5.20
N GLU A 107 -5.16 -1.71 -5.80
CA GLU A 107 -6.00 -2.24 -6.88
C GLU A 107 -6.91 -1.19 -7.60
N ALA A 108 -7.48 -1.54 -8.75
CA ALA A 108 -8.34 -0.71 -9.60
C ALA A 108 -9.61 -0.11 -8.94
N ALA A 109 -9.86 -0.35 -7.66
CA ALA A 109 -10.79 0.43 -6.86
C ALA A 109 -10.14 1.79 -6.61
N ARG A 110 -10.72 2.81 -7.19
CA ARG A 110 -10.25 4.19 -7.02
C ARG A 110 -10.30 4.56 -5.55
N ILE A 111 -9.20 5.08 -5.03
CA ILE A 111 -9.11 5.61 -3.66
C ILE A 111 -10.16 6.70 -3.39
N ASP A 112 -10.68 7.33 -4.47
CA ASP A 112 -11.76 8.31 -4.48
C ASP A 112 -13.11 7.75 -3.96
N GLY A 113 -13.29 6.44 -3.88
CA GLY A 113 -14.48 5.79 -3.31
C GLY A 113 -14.32 5.38 -1.84
N ALA A 114 -13.21 5.68 -1.20
CA ALA A 114 -12.98 5.34 0.21
C ALA A 114 -13.73 6.29 1.15
N LYS A 115 -14.47 5.76 2.12
CA LYS A 115 -15.15 6.54 3.18
C LYS A 115 -14.24 6.83 4.38
N GLY A 116 -13.17 6.07 4.51
CA GLY A 116 -12.17 6.26 5.55
C GLY A 116 -10.76 6.06 5.00
N CYS A 117 -9.82 6.82 5.53
CA CYS A 117 -8.43 6.74 5.13
C CYS A 117 -7.51 6.95 6.33
N VAL A 118 -6.56 6.05 6.52
CA VAL A 118 -5.47 6.21 7.50
C VAL A 118 -4.17 6.40 6.74
N ILE A 119 -3.52 7.52 6.99
CA ILE A 119 -2.25 7.90 6.36
C ILE A 119 -1.17 7.90 7.43
N ASN A 120 -0.14 7.06 7.24
CA ASN A 120 1.04 7.08 8.07
C ASN A 120 2.23 7.58 7.26
N ILE A 121 2.82 8.68 7.73
CA ILE A 121 4.03 9.27 7.16
C ILE A 121 5.18 8.97 8.12
N SER A 122 6.15 8.18 7.68
CA SER A 122 7.33 7.85 8.48
C SER A 122 8.58 8.40 7.82
N GLY A 123 9.41 9.08 8.57
CA GLY A 123 10.68 9.64 8.09
C GLY A 123 11.75 9.69 9.17
N GLY A 124 12.96 10.09 8.81
CA GLY A 124 14.06 10.28 9.73
C GLY A 124 13.88 11.51 10.61
N LYS A 125 14.89 11.81 11.43
CA LYS A 125 14.95 13.06 12.24
C LYS A 125 15.00 14.33 11.38
N ASP A 126 15.35 14.20 10.13
CA ASP A 126 15.41 15.24 9.11
C ASP A 126 14.05 15.51 8.42
N MET A 127 13.00 14.75 8.78
CA MET A 127 11.65 14.98 8.29
C MET A 127 11.10 16.30 8.82
N THR A 128 10.60 17.12 7.94
CA THR A 128 10.06 18.46 8.25
C THR A 128 8.53 18.46 8.30
N LEU A 129 7.95 19.50 8.90
CA LEU A 129 6.52 19.73 8.84
C LEU A 129 6.05 19.96 7.40
N GLU A 130 6.88 20.58 6.56
CA GLU A 130 6.61 20.80 5.15
C GLU A 130 6.50 19.47 4.38
N ASP A 131 7.40 18.51 4.65
CA ASP A 131 7.33 17.17 4.08
C ASP A 131 5.99 16.49 4.42
N MET A 132 5.56 16.58 5.66
CA MET A 132 4.30 16.01 6.13
C MET A 132 3.10 16.67 5.44
N THR A 133 3.07 18.00 5.38
CA THR A 133 1.98 18.76 4.75
C THR A 133 1.90 18.44 3.27
N THR A 134 3.02 18.47 2.55
CA THR A 134 3.09 18.16 1.12
C THR A 134 2.61 16.73 0.82
N ALA A 135 3.06 15.74 1.60
CA ALA A 135 2.61 14.36 1.41
C ALA A 135 1.10 14.21 1.66
N SER A 136 0.58 14.90 2.68
CA SER A 136 -0.85 14.86 2.99
C SER A 136 -1.69 15.53 1.90
N GLU A 137 -1.29 16.69 1.40
CA GLU A 137 -2.00 17.43 0.33
C GLU A 137 -2.15 16.57 -0.93
N VAL A 138 -1.08 15.89 -1.36
CA VAL A 138 -1.13 14.99 -2.52
C VAL A 138 -2.17 13.88 -2.35
N ILE A 139 -2.36 13.40 -1.13
CA ILE A 139 -3.33 12.33 -0.86
C ILE A 139 -4.74 12.91 -0.74
N TYR A 140 -4.90 14.07 -0.08
CA TYR A 140 -6.18 14.76 0.03
C TYR A 140 -6.80 15.11 -1.33
N ASP A 141 -5.98 15.45 -2.32
CA ASP A 141 -6.44 15.78 -3.68
C ASP A 141 -7.09 14.58 -4.41
N VAL A 142 -6.86 13.37 -3.93
CA VAL A 142 -7.32 12.13 -4.59
C VAL A 142 -8.41 11.41 -3.81
N VAL A 143 -8.46 11.58 -2.49
CA VAL A 143 -9.45 10.95 -1.60
C VAL A 143 -10.75 11.75 -1.62
N ASP A 144 -11.90 11.08 -1.40
CA ASP A 144 -13.20 11.73 -1.31
C ASP A 144 -13.18 12.84 -0.23
N PRO A 145 -13.64 14.06 -0.53
CA PRO A 145 -13.71 15.16 0.44
C PRO A 145 -14.57 14.85 1.68
N GLU A 146 -15.52 13.92 1.58
CA GLU A 146 -16.38 13.49 2.68
C GLU A 146 -15.76 12.32 3.49
N ALA A 147 -14.60 11.79 3.05
CA ALA A 147 -13.94 10.71 3.75
C ALA A 147 -13.38 11.15 5.11
N ASN A 148 -13.45 10.28 6.09
CA ASN A 148 -12.79 10.48 7.39
C ASN A 148 -11.30 10.14 7.25
N ILE A 149 -10.45 11.18 7.18
CA ILE A 149 -9.01 11.03 6.94
C ILE A 149 -8.25 11.26 8.24
N ILE A 150 -7.45 10.27 8.62
CA ILE A 150 -6.55 10.30 9.78
C ILE A 150 -5.12 10.33 9.30
N VAL A 151 -4.37 11.36 9.71
CA VAL A 151 -2.96 11.51 9.36
C VAL A 151 -2.10 11.40 10.61
N GLY A 152 -1.12 10.51 10.58
CA GLY A 152 -0.10 10.41 11.60
C GLY A 152 1.30 10.53 11.01
N ALA A 153 2.22 11.09 11.80
CA ALA A 153 3.61 11.25 11.42
C ALA A 153 4.53 10.66 12.48
N VAL A 154 5.33 9.67 12.10
CA VAL A 154 6.22 8.91 12.98
C VAL A 154 7.67 9.15 12.61
N VAL A 155 8.53 9.37 13.62
CA VAL A 155 9.96 9.48 13.41
C VAL A 155 10.63 8.12 13.61
N ASP A 156 11.31 7.63 12.57
CA ASP A 156 12.15 6.42 12.62
C ASP A 156 13.58 6.80 12.18
N GLU A 157 14.53 6.80 13.09
CA GLU A 157 15.93 7.21 12.84
C GLU A 157 16.62 6.44 11.72
N ARG A 158 16.07 5.27 11.34
CA ARG A 158 16.60 4.45 10.25
C ARG A 158 16.24 4.96 8.85
N LEU A 159 15.30 5.91 8.77
CA LEU A 159 14.79 6.46 7.52
C LEU A 159 15.41 7.82 7.17
N GLU A 160 16.66 8.06 7.59
CA GLU A 160 17.34 9.33 7.32
C GLU A 160 17.45 9.59 5.81
N GLY A 161 16.95 10.75 5.35
CA GLY A 161 16.89 11.12 3.93
C GLY A 161 15.73 10.54 3.14
N GLU A 162 14.91 9.67 3.74
CA GLU A 162 13.77 9.00 3.08
C GLU A 162 12.45 9.30 3.79
N ILE A 163 11.36 9.27 3.03
CA ILE A 163 9.99 9.29 3.56
C ILE A 163 9.26 8.06 3.07
N HIS A 164 8.62 7.37 3.99
CA HIS A 164 7.74 6.24 3.72
C HIS A 164 6.29 6.64 4.00
N VAL A 165 5.44 6.50 3.02
CA VAL A 165 4.01 6.76 3.15
C VAL A 165 3.24 5.45 3.06
N THR A 166 2.42 5.19 4.06
CA THR A 166 1.48 4.06 4.07
C THR A 166 0.07 4.61 4.08
N VAL A 167 -0.73 4.23 3.11
CA VAL A 167 -2.14 4.63 3.00
C VAL A 167 -3.01 3.40 3.15
N ILE A 168 -3.98 3.46 4.04
CA ILE A 168 -4.98 2.41 4.21
C ILE A 168 -6.34 3.04 3.94
N ALA A 169 -6.97 2.66 2.85
CA ALA A 169 -8.26 3.13 2.43
C ALA A 169 -9.34 2.10 2.77
N THR A 170 -10.45 2.54 3.36
CA THR A 170 -11.52 1.68 3.89
C THR A 170 -12.89 2.16 3.47
N GLY A 171 -13.93 1.35 3.69
CA GLY A 171 -15.33 1.76 3.55
C GLY A 171 -15.79 1.91 2.10
N PHE A 172 -15.26 1.13 1.18
CA PHE A 172 -15.69 1.15 -0.23
C PHE A 172 -17.14 0.70 -0.38
N GLU A 173 -17.96 1.48 -1.11
CA GLU A 173 -19.34 1.10 -1.40
C GLU A 173 -19.39 -0.17 -2.25
N GLY A 174 -20.14 -1.16 -1.76
CA GLY A 174 -20.34 -2.41 -2.48
C GLY A 174 -19.65 -3.62 -1.86
N GLY A 175 -19.23 -3.52 -0.56
CA GLY A 175 -18.69 -4.65 0.22
C GLY A 175 -17.90 -5.58 -0.70
N GLY A 176 -16.70 -5.17 -1.10
CA GLY A 176 -15.96 -5.86 -2.15
C GLY A 176 -15.73 -7.33 -1.83
N SER A 177 -16.72 -8.16 -2.19
CA SER A 177 -16.40 -9.56 -2.36
C SER A 177 -15.30 -9.59 -3.41
N TYR A 178 -14.09 -9.94 -2.99
CA TYR A 178 -13.01 -10.28 -3.90
C TYR A 178 -13.61 -11.15 -5.04
N ARG A 179 -13.83 -10.54 -6.18
CA ARG A 179 -14.32 -11.20 -7.37
C ARG A 179 -13.09 -11.39 -8.24
N PRO A 180 -12.48 -12.59 -8.24
CA PRO A 180 -11.35 -12.83 -9.11
C PRO A 180 -11.82 -12.59 -10.54
N GLU A 181 -11.20 -11.64 -11.23
CA GLU A 181 -11.43 -11.48 -12.65
C GLU A 181 -11.16 -12.83 -13.33
N ARG A 182 -12.18 -13.39 -13.93
CA ARG A 182 -12.10 -14.61 -14.72
C ARG A 182 -11.32 -14.32 -16.01
N SER A 183 -10.02 -14.25 -15.91
CA SER A 183 -9.11 -14.09 -17.05
C SER A 183 -8.33 -15.37 -17.33
N LEU A 184 -8.91 -16.54 -17.10
CA LEU A 184 -8.31 -17.82 -17.53
C LEU A 184 -8.87 -18.38 -18.85
N SER A 185 -9.76 -17.66 -19.54
CA SER A 185 -10.30 -18.12 -20.81
C SER A 185 -9.53 -17.68 -22.05
N SER A 186 -8.50 -16.84 -21.92
CA SER A 186 -7.69 -16.38 -23.07
C SER A 186 -6.44 -17.22 -23.34
N PHE A 187 -6.04 -18.10 -22.43
CA PHE A 187 -4.85 -18.94 -22.62
C PHE A 187 -5.12 -20.24 -23.42
N ALA A 188 -6.33 -20.49 -23.87
CA ALA A 188 -6.67 -21.73 -24.58
C ALA A 188 -6.90 -21.56 -26.09
N ARG A 189 -6.48 -20.45 -26.69
CA ARG A 189 -6.54 -20.30 -28.15
C ARG A 189 -5.41 -19.45 -28.69
N GLY A 190 -4.46 -20.09 -29.34
CA GLY A 190 -3.52 -19.43 -30.27
C GLY A 190 -2.06 -19.49 -29.85
N THR A 191 -1.38 -20.55 -30.23
CA THR A 191 0.06 -20.58 -30.46
C THR A 191 0.39 -19.71 -31.67
N GLU A 192 0.54 -18.41 -31.46
CA GLU A 192 1.30 -17.55 -32.37
C GLU A 192 2.32 -16.77 -31.55
N ALA A 193 3.60 -17.02 -31.88
CA ALA A 193 4.73 -16.38 -31.26
C ALA A 193 4.66 -14.86 -31.48
N MET A 194 4.39 -14.10 -30.43
CA MET A 194 4.54 -12.66 -30.46
C MET A 194 6.02 -12.28 -30.28
N PRO A 195 6.53 -11.30 -31.04
CA PRO A 195 7.91 -10.85 -30.91
C PRO A 195 8.15 -10.25 -29.54
N VAL A 196 9.23 -10.68 -28.90
CA VAL A 196 9.74 -10.14 -27.63
C VAL A 196 10.14 -8.67 -27.88
N PRO A 197 9.56 -7.67 -27.21
CA PRO A 197 10.08 -6.32 -27.29
C PRO A 197 11.41 -6.26 -26.54
N GLU A 198 12.47 -5.92 -27.25
CA GLU A 198 13.75 -5.57 -26.67
C GLU A 198 13.59 -4.31 -25.79
N ASN A 199 14.01 -4.47 -24.55
CA ASN A 199 14.48 -3.39 -23.68
C ASN A 199 13.46 -2.33 -23.23
N THR A 200 12.53 -2.71 -22.37
CA THR A 200 11.94 -1.76 -21.41
C THR A 200 12.48 -2.14 -20.03
N GLY A 201 13.42 -1.34 -19.51
CA GLY A 201 13.96 -1.52 -18.17
C GLY A 201 12.81 -1.53 -17.16
N ALA A 202 12.50 -2.71 -16.64
CA ALA A 202 11.57 -2.86 -15.54
C ALA A 202 12.13 -2.06 -14.35
N MET A 203 11.50 -0.95 -14.05
CA MET A 203 11.88 -0.10 -12.93
C MET A 203 11.44 -0.82 -11.67
N ILE A 204 12.38 -1.53 -11.06
CA ILE A 204 12.16 -2.16 -9.76
C ILE A 204 11.84 -1.04 -8.77
N PRO A 205 10.71 -1.12 -8.04
CA PRO A 205 10.36 -0.10 -7.06
C PRO A 205 11.51 0.14 -6.09
N PRO A 206 11.82 1.41 -5.72
CA PRO A 206 12.99 1.77 -4.90
C PRO A 206 13.08 1.03 -3.56
N PHE A 207 11.96 0.63 -2.98
CA PHE A 207 11.91 -0.09 -1.71
C PHE A 207 12.49 -1.52 -1.77
N LEU A 208 12.66 -2.09 -2.97
CA LEU A 208 13.28 -3.40 -3.18
C LEU A 208 14.80 -3.31 -3.45
N LEU A 209 15.29 -2.13 -3.86
CA LEU A 209 16.70 -1.94 -4.24
C LEU A 209 17.63 -1.65 -3.06
N ASN A 210 17.12 -1.14 -1.95
CA ASN A 210 17.95 -0.56 -0.87
C ASN A 210 18.55 -1.59 0.12
N ARG A 211 18.50 -2.88 -0.16
CA ARG A 211 18.95 -3.94 0.77
C ARG A 211 20.27 -4.64 0.40
N GLN A 212 20.97 -4.22 -0.69
CA GLN A 212 22.20 -4.88 -1.10
C GLN A 212 23.51 -4.27 -0.54
N GLN A 213 23.45 -3.24 0.32
CA GLN A 213 24.67 -2.60 0.85
C GLN A 213 24.83 -2.70 2.38
N GLY A 214 24.33 -3.73 3.01
CA GLY A 214 24.54 -3.96 4.44
C GLY A 214 24.81 -5.44 4.73
N GLY A 215 25.99 -5.90 4.38
CA GLY A 215 26.53 -7.19 4.79
C GLY A 215 27.87 -6.98 5.48
#